data_c1b317bcab916f97e17c1c231e2cb2d4
#
_entry.id   c1b317bcab916f97e17c1c231e2cb2d4
#
_cell.length_a   1.000
_cell.length_b   1.000
_cell.length_c   1.000
_cell.angle_alpha   90.00
_cell.angle_beta   90.00
_cell.angle_gamma   90.00
#
_symmetry.space_group_name_H-M   'P 1'
#
loop_
_entity.id
_entity.type
_entity.pdbx_description
1 polymer ?
#
loop_
_entity_poly.entity_id
_entity_poly.type
_entity_poly.pdbx_seq_one_letter_code
_entity_poly.pdbx_strand_id
1 'polypeptide(L)'
;MASYRLLRLDVILVYYQILVNLAAFILYGMDKSYAKKGARRIPERTLLFWAWIGGSIGAFLGMRLFHHKTRKPKFFVVPVLMVLEVVLYAFCLVQNYSLKTSSYDVDLGLSDDIKIVQVSDLHNQFFGIRQSVLLDQIEAIDPDIIVVTGDIVDSTHTSYSIAMDFIEGAVKIAPVYYVTGNHENRLHGDKLDKFYDDMRASGVIFLDDTYVDMGEYNLAGIADSSLESFDAYPAFTDEKPVVMLAHEPDYVSLYQSLGADLVLTGHVHGGQIIIPGKGGLLSPDFTFFPELYEGMHSYGSMTLIVSRGLGNSVAPVRINNFPELVVINVT
;
A
#
# COMPACT_ATOMS: atom_id res chain seq x y z
N MET A 1 21.54 6.35 -18.36
CA MET A 1 20.19 6.91 -18.55
C MET A 1 19.83 7.72 -17.33
N ALA A 2 19.37 8.95 -17.47
CA ALA A 2 19.12 9.85 -16.36
C ALA A 2 17.94 9.31 -15.55
N SER A 3 18.21 8.93 -14.30
CA SER A 3 17.16 8.61 -13.32
C SER A 3 16.35 9.87 -13.07
N TYR A 4 15.22 10.01 -13.73
CA TYR A 4 14.19 10.94 -13.29
C TYR A 4 13.66 10.42 -11.95
N ARG A 5 14.19 10.97 -10.84
CA ARG A 5 13.53 10.85 -9.54
C ARG A 5 12.16 11.50 -9.71
N LEU A 6 11.14 10.71 -9.96
CA LEU A 6 9.77 11.17 -9.83
C LEU A 6 9.62 11.70 -8.42
N LEU A 7 9.44 13.01 -8.30
CA LEU A 7 9.15 13.65 -7.02
C LEU A 7 7.88 12.96 -6.49
N ARG A 8 7.99 12.37 -5.31
CA ARG A 8 6.88 11.69 -4.64
C ARG A 8 5.64 12.57 -4.61
N LEU A 9 4.54 12.08 -5.11
CA LEU A 9 3.28 12.84 -5.17
C LEU A 9 2.80 13.23 -3.76
N ASP A 10 2.97 12.36 -2.77
CA ASP A 10 2.65 12.64 -1.36
C ASP A 10 3.49 13.79 -0.80
N VAL A 11 4.79 13.80 -1.07
CA VAL A 11 5.70 14.87 -0.66
C VAL A 11 5.34 16.19 -1.35
N ILE A 12 5.04 16.14 -2.65
CA ILE A 12 4.57 17.31 -3.42
C ILE A 12 3.27 17.84 -2.81
N LEU A 13 2.31 16.99 -2.49
CA LEU A 13 1.04 17.36 -1.91
C LEU A 13 1.23 18.00 -0.51
N VAL A 14 2.10 17.44 0.32
CA VAL A 14 2.43 18.03 1.64
C VAL A 14 3.04 19.41 1.48
N TYR A 15 4.04 19.59 0.62
CA TYR A 15 4.63 20.92 0.37
C TYR A 15 3.62 21.89 -0.23
N TYR A 16 2.79 21.42 -1.17
CA TYR A 16 1.70 22.24 -1.71
C TYR A 16 0.78 22.75 -0.59
N GLN A 17 0.34 21.87 0.30
CA GLN A 17 -0.55 22.20 1.40
C GLN A 17 0.10 23.19 2.38
N ILE A 18 1.36 23.00 2.73
CA ILE A 18 2.10 23.94 3.58
C ILE A 18 2.17 25.31 2.90
N LEU A 19 2.58 25.35 1.64
CA LEU A 19 2.78 26.59 0.91
C LEU A 19 1.48 27.38 0.70
N VAL A 20 0.41 26.71 0.31
CA VAL A 20 -0.88 27.37 0.04
C VAL A 20 -1.51 27.91 1.32
N ASN A 21 -1.39 27.19 2.44
CA ASN A 21 -1.86 27.66 3.74
C ASN A 21 -1.02 28.82 4.27
N LEU A 22 0.30 28.75 4.13
CA LEU A 22 1.18 29.85 4.51
C LEU A 22 0.90 31.10 3.67
N ALA A 23 0.74 30.96 2.36
CA ALA A 23 0.40 32.07 1.46
C ALA A 23 -0.95 32.70 1.84
N ALA A 24 -1.99 31.87 2.08
CA ALA A 24 -3.28 32.35 2.53
C ALA A 24 -3.14 33.15 3.85
N PHE A 25 -2.48 32.57 4.86
CA PHE A 25 -2.24 33.25 6.14
C PHE A 25 -1.56 34.62 5.99
N ILE A 26 -0.46 34.67 5.22
CA ILE A 26 0.28 35.92 4.94
C ILE A 26 -0.59 36.94 4.24
N LEU A 27 -1.35 36.56 3.21
CA LEU A 27 -2.22 37.45 2.45
C LEU A 27 -3.31 38.08 3.33
N TYR A 28 -3.90 37.34 4.27
CA TYR A 28 -4.86 37.90 5.24
C TYR A 28 -4.18 38.90 6.18
N GLY A 29 -2.95 38.62 6.64
CA GLY A 29 -2.17 39.56 7.45
C GLY A 29 -1.81 40.85 6.69
N MET A 30 -1.37 40.73 5.43
CA MET A 30 -1.07 41.83 4.55
C MET A 30 -2.31 42.70 4.29
N ASP A 31 -3.46 42.10 3.93
CA ASP A 31 -4.70 42.89 3.69
C ASP A 31 -5.14 43.62 4.96
N LYS A 32 -4.94 43.04 6.15
CA LYS A 32 -5.16 43.78 7.41
C LYS A 32 -4.21 44.94 7.62
N SER A 33 -2.92 44.75 7.33
CA SER A 33 -1.91 45.79 7.41
C SER A 33 -2.23 46.94 6.44
N TYR A 34 -2.55 46.62 5.18
CA TYR A 34 -2.93 47.62 4.18
C TYR A 34 -4.18 48.38 4.59
N ALA A 35 -5.18 47.72 5.16
CA ALA A 35 -6.36 48.39 5.69
C ALA A 35 -6.06 49.39 6.80
N LYS A 36 -5.08 49.05 7.69
CA LYS A 36 -4.63 49.99 8.76
C LYS A 36 -3.85 51.20 8.23
N LYS A 37 -3.10 51.00 7.14
CA LYS A 37 -2.26 52.03 6.53
C LYS A 37 -2.99 52.88 5.48
N GLY A 38 -4.27 52.61 5.17
CA GLY A 38 -5.00 53.28 4.09
C GLY A 38 -4.49 52.91 2.69
N ALA A 39 -3.66 51.85 2.56
CA ALA A 39 -3.09 51.42 1.29
C ALA A 39 -4.10 50.63 0.45
N ARG A 40 -3.78 50.38 -0.85
CA ARG A 40 -4.59 49.58 -1.75
C ARG A 40 -4.71 48.13 -1.22
N ARG A 41 -5.95 47.71 -0.96
CA ARG A 41 -6.28 46.42 -0.35
C ARG A 41 -6.19 45.26 -1.36
N ILE A 42 -5.96 44.05 -0.83
CA ILE A 42 -6.02 42.84 -1.62
C ILE A 42 -7.52 42.55 -1.97
N PRO A 43 -7.82 42.25 -3.24
CA PRO A 43 -9.19 41.93 -3.64
C PRO A 43 -9.75 40.74 -2.83
N GLU A 44 -11.01 40.85 -2.36
CA GLU A 44 -11.66 39.77 -1.57
C GLU A 44 -11.68 38.44 -2.33
N ARG A 45 -11.90 38.47 -3.65
CA ARG A 45 -11.85 37.27 -4.49
C ARG A 45 -10.49 36.55 -4.43
N THR A 46 -9.40 37.30 -4.33
CA THR A 46 -8.05 36.71 -4.19
C THR A 46 -7.89 35.99 -2.85
N LEU A 47 -8.35 36.60 -1.75
CA LEU A 47 -8.32 35.96 -0.43
C LEU A 47 -9.15 34.70 -0.38
N LEU A 48 -10.35 34.71 -0.98
CA LEU A 48 -11.24 33.56 -1.05
C LEU A 48 -10.70 32.47 -1.98
N PHE A 49 -10.06 32.85 -3.09
CA PHE A 49 -9.42 31.90 -4.01
C PHE A 49 -8.33 31.07 -3.30
N TRP A 50 -7.45 31.71 -2.52
CA TRP A 50 -6.43 30.98 -1.77
C TRP A 50 -7.02 30.05 -0.71
N ALA A 51 -8.13 30.44 -0.08
CA ALA A 51 -8.86 29.54 0.81
C ALA A 51 -9.47 28.34 0.06
N TRP A 52 -9.96 28.55 -1.17
CA TRP A 52 -10.65 27.52 -1.96
C TRP A 52 -9.68 26.45 -2.52
N ILE A 53 -8.46 26.84 -2.88
CA ILE A 53 -7.46 25.90 -3.43
C ILE A 53 -6.72 25.10 -2.34
N GLY A 54 -7.25 24.99 -1.11
CA GLY A 54 -6.67 24.20 -0.01
C GLY A 54 -5.92 25.06 1.04
N GLY A 55 -6.05 26.39 1.01
CA GLY A 55 -5.48 27.28 2.00
C GLY A 55 -6.47 27.72 3.09
N SER A 56 -7.54 26.96 3.30
CA SER A 56 -8.65 27.36 4.19
C SER A 56 -8.23 27.42 5.65
N ILE A 57 -7.34 26.54 6.10
CA ILE A 57 -6.80 26.53 7.48
C ILE A 57 -5.97 27.78 7.70
N GLY A 58 -5.04 28.11 6.79
CA GLY A 58 -4.23 29.33 6.85
C GLY A 58 -5.06 30.60 6.78
N ALA A 59 -6.07 30.65 5.92
CA ALA A 59 -7.03 31.74 5.82
C ALA A 59 -7.81 31.92 7.12
N PHE A 60 -8.34 30.85 7.69
CA PHE A 60 -9.08 30.86 8.96
C PHE A 60 -8.23 31.37 10.13
N LEU A 61 -6.99 30.84 10.25
CA LEU A 61 -6.04 31.30 11.25
C LEU A 61 -5.72 32.79 11.06
N GLY A 62 -5.49 33.25 9.83
CA GLY A 62 -5.29 34.65 9.51
C GLY A 62 -6.49 35.52 9.86
N MET A 63 -7.72 35.07 9.60
CA MET A 63 -8.93 35.76 10.00
C MET A 63 -9.01 35.92 11.52
N ARG A 64 -8.68 34.87 12.28
CA ARG A 64 -8.76 34.86 13.74
C ARG A 64 -7.65 35.70 14.39
N LEU A 65 -6.40 35.45 14.03
CA LEU A 65 -5.24 36.11 14.65
C LEU A 65 -5.17 37.61 14.33
N PHE A 66 -5.48 38.00 13.09
CA PHE A 66 -5.48 39.42 12.71
C PHE A 66 -6.82 40.12 12.94
N HIS A 67 -7.84 39.42 13.47
CA HIS A 67 -9.21 39.95 13.61
C HIS A 67 -9.69 40.63 12.32
N HIS A 68 -9.56 39.88 11.18
CA HIS A 68 -9.78 40.41 9.84
C HIS A 68 -10.85 39.66 9.08
N LYS A 69 -11.82 40.39 8.48
CA LYS A 69 -12.94 39.82 7.70
C LYS A 69 -13.92 38.91 8.50
N THR A 70 -13.77 38.80 9.81
CA THR A 70 -14.56 37.89 10.68
C THR A 70 -16.04 38.17 10.71
N ARG A 71 -16.49 39.39 10.36
CA ARG A 71 -17.89 39.82 10.34
C ARG A 71 -18.47 39.99 8.92
N LYS A 72 -17.66 39.71 7.87
CA LYS A 72 -18.13 39.83 6.49
C LYS A 72 -18.82 38.55 6.03
N PRO A 73 -20.11 38.60 5.57
CA PRO A 73 -20.86 37.40 5.20
C PRO A 73 -20.15 36.50 4.18
N LYS A 74 -19.49 37.08 3.17
CA LYS A 74 -18.74 36.32 2.15
C LYS A 74 -17.63 35.44 2.71
N PHE A 75 -17.07 35.79 3.87
CA PHE A 75 -15.97 35.06 4.50
C PHE A 75 -16.43 33.94 5.44
N PHE A 76 -17.75 33.79 5.67
CA PHE A 76 -18.28 32.63 6.39
C PHE A 76 -18.06 31.32 5.64
N VAL A 77 -17.77 31.37 4.35
CA VAL A 77 -17.36 30.18 3.58
C VAL A 77 -16.01 29.62 4.03
N VAL A 78 -15.09 30.45 4.56
CA VAL A 78 -13.73 30.01 4.94
C VAL A 78 -13.75 28.95 6.05
N PRO A 79 -14.45 29.10 7.20
CA PRO A 79 -14.54 28.05 8.18
C PRO A 79 -15.26 26.80 7.66
N VAL A 80 -16.19 26.93 6.71
CA VAL A 80 -16.84 25.75 6.07
C VAL A 80 -15.81 24.99 5.23
N LEU A 81 -15.06 25.68 4.39
CA LEU A 81 -13.98 25.06 3.61
C LEU A 81 -12.92 24.40 4.51
N MET A 82 -12.56 25.05 5.62
CA MET A 82 -11.63 24.46 6.59
C MET A 82 -12.15 23.15 7.18
N VAL A 83 -13.44 23.10 7.57
CA VAL A 83 -14.03 21.87 8.08
C VAL A 83 -14.03 20.77 7.02
N LEU A 84 -14.39 21.10 5.78
CA LEU A 84 -14.38 20.15 4.67
C LEU A 84 -12.95 19.63 4.39
N GLU A 85 -11.94 20.50 4.43
CA GLU A 85 -10.53 20.14 4.26
C GLU A 85 -10.05 19.21 5.38
N VAL A 86 -10.37 19.51 6.64
CA VAL A 86 -10.02 18.65 7.80
C VAL A 86 -10.73 17.29 7.71
N VAL A 87 -12.02 17.28 7.33
CA VAL A 87 -12.77 16.02 7.13
C VAL A 87 -12.14 15.19 6.01
N LEU A 88 -11.75 15.81 4.90
CA LEU A 88 -11.06 15.12 3.80
C LEU A 88 -9.74 14.50 4.26
N TYR A 89 -8.93 15.23 5.03
CA TYR A 89 -7.68 14.67 5.57
C TYR A 89 -7.93 13.51 6.53
N ALA A 90 -8.88 13.66 7.44
CA ALA A 90 -9.28 12.58 8.36
C ALA A 90 -9.75 11.34 7.58
N PHE A 91 -10.56 11.55 6.54
CA PHE A 91 -11.00 10.47 5.65
C PHE A 91 -9.81 9.77 4.98
N CYS A 92 -8.88 10.53 4.38
CA CYS A 92 -7.68 9.95 3.75
C CYS A 92 -6.82 9.17 4.75
N LEU A 93 -6.65 9.69 5.98
CA LEU A 93 -5.92 8.98 7.03
C LEU A 93 -6.61 7.66 7.40
N VAL A 94 -7.92 7.67 7.61
CA VAL A 94 -8.69 6.44 7.90
C VAL A 94 -8.54 5.43 6.77
N GLN A 95 -8.67 5.86 5.51
CA GLN A 95 -8.56 4.97 4.34
C GLN A 95 -7.17 4.35 4.18
N ASN A 96 -6.11 5.05 4.57
CA ASN A 96 -4.73 4.58 4.38
C ASN A 96 -4.14 3.80 5.57
N TYR A 97 -4.75 3.91 6.77
CA TYR A 97 -4.18 3.32 7.98
C TYR A 97 -5.12 2.36 8.73
N SER A 98 -6.39 2.25 8.31
CA SER A 98 -7.31 1.27 8.92
C SER A 98 -7.10 -0.10 8.28
N LEU A 99 -6.25 -0.90 8.89
CA LEU A 99 -5.98 -2.28 8.47
C LEU A 99 -7.24 -3.14 8.54
N LYS A 100 -7.53 -3.88 7.49
CA LYS A 100 -8.64 -4.83 7.37
C LYS A 100 -8.12 -6.24 7.16
N THR A 101 -8.89 -7.21 7.61
CA THR A 101 -8.63 -8.62 7.33
C THR A 101 -9.71 -9.15 6.41
N SER A 102 -9.31 -9.79 5.32
CA SER A 102 -10.15 -10.60 4.45
C SER A 102 -9.82 -12.06 4.66
N SER A 103 -10.82 -12.93 4.69
CA SER A 103 -10.62 -14.37 4.90
C SER A 103 -11.20 -15.15 3.75
N TYR A 104 -10.47 -16.14 3.28
CA TYR A 104 -10.84 -17.05 2.20
C TYR A 104 -10.65 -18.51 2.66
N ASP A 105 -11.59 -19.38 2.32
CA ASP A 105 -11.51 -20.81 2.58
C ASP A 105 -11.21 -21.50 1.24
N VAL A 106 -10.18 -22.36 1.22
CA VAL A 106 -9.72 -23.07 0.02
C VAL A 106 -9.54 -24.54 0.38
N ASP A 107 -10.26 -25.40 -0.33
CA ASP A 107 -10.16 -26.85 -0.17
C ASP A 107 -9.10 -27.40 -1.14
N LEU A 108 -8.00 -27.89 -0.59
CA LEU A 108 -6.92 -28.59 -1.30
C LEU A 108 -6.89 -30.10 -0.96
N GLY A 109 -7.81 -30.58 -0.11
CA GLY A 109 -7.90 -31.99 0.33
C GLY A 109 -6.80 -32.34 1.33
N LEU A 110 -6.35 -31.43 2.16
CA LEU A 110 -5.37 -31.67 3.22
C LEU A 110 -6.02 -32.44 4.37
N SER A 111 -5.22 -33.21 5.13
CA SER A 111 -5.69 -33.90 6.32
C SER A 111 -5.83 -33.00 7.53
N ASP A 112 -4.95 -32.04 7.63
CA ASP A 112 -4.92 -31.02 8.69
C ASP A 112 -5.17 -29.62 8.11
N ASP A 113 -6.03 -28.84 8.76
CA ASP A 113 -6.33 -27.47 8.40
C ASP A 113 -5.10 -26.58 8.63
N ILE A 114 -4.81 -25.70 7.69
CA ILE A 114 -3.68 -24.76 7.76
C ILE A 114 -4.17 -23.32 7.58
N LYS A 115 -3.73 -22.45 8.46
CA LYS A 115 -4.02 -21.04 8.40
C LYS A 115 -2.81 -20.24 7.90
N ILE A 116 -2.92 -19.67 6.73
CA ILE A 116 -1.90 -18.82 6.10
C ILE A 116 -2.29 -17.36 6.26
N VAL A 117 -1.36 -16.52 6.71
CA VAL A 117 -1.51 -15.06 6.62
C VAL A 117 -0.63 -14.54 5.49
N GLN A 118 -1.25 -13.91 4.51
CA GLN A 118 -0.55 -13.23 3.42
C GLN A 118 -0.39 -11.74 3.72
N VAL A 119 0.85 -11.27 3.62
CA VAL A 119 1.29 -9.88 3.64
C VAL A 119 1.83 -9.54 2.25
N SER A 120 1.36 -8.47 1.65
CA SER A 120 1.81 -8.02 0.33
C SER A 120 1.93 -6.50 0.29
N ASP A 121 2.85 -6.01 -0.54
CA ASP A 121 2.92 -4.59 -0.91
C ASP A 121 2.97 -3.65 0.31
N LEU A 122 3.88 -3.91 1.26
CA LEU A 122 4.03 -3.07 2.45
C LEU A 122 4.56 -1.67 2.08
N HIS A 123 5.43 -1.54 1.07
CA HIS A 123 5.96 -0.27 0.54
C HIS A 123 6.40 0.72 1.62
N ASN A 124 7.07 0.24 2.66
CA ASN A 124 7.48 1.04 3.82
C ASN A 124 6.31 1.70 4.57
N GLN A 125 5.08 1.22 4.41
CA GLN A 125 3.92 1.73 5.13
C GLN A 125 4.11 1.50 6.64
N PHE A 126 3.73 2.49 7.44
CA PHE A 126 3.90 2.47 8.88
C PHE A 126 2.59 2.10 9.57
N PHE A 127 2.60 0.99 10.31
CA PHE A 127 1.47 0.53 11.12
C PHE A 127 1.84 0.48 12.61
N GLY A 128 2.04 1.65 13.19
CA GLY A 128 2.47 1.80 14.59
C GLY A 128 3.99 1.60 14.78
N ILE A 129 4.49 1.95 15.96
CA ILE A 129 5.92 1.88 16.27
C ILE A 129 6.41 0.43 16.12
N ARG A 130 7.44 0.22 15.30
CA ARG A 130 7.96 -1.11 14.96
C ARG A 130 6.88 -2.05 14.43
N GLN A 131 5.97 -1.52 13.61
CA GLN A 131 4.86 -2.25 12.99
C GLN A 131 3.89 -2.92 13.98
N SER A 132 3.81 -2.41 15.23
CA SER A 132 3.06 -3.07 16.30
C SER A 132 1.60 -3.34 15.94
N VAL A 133 0.91 -2.40 15.26
CA VAL A 133 -0.51 -2.58 14.89
C VAL A 133 -0.68 -3.73 13.90
N LEU A 134 0.25 -3.87 12.93
CA LEU A 134 0.24 -4.95 11.96
C LEU A 134 0.57 -6.30 12.64
N LEU A 135 1.62 -6.31 13.45
CA LEU A 135 2.08 -7.54 14.13
C LEU A 135 1.07 -8.04 15.17
N ASP A 136 0.49 -7.15 15.97
CA ASP A 136 -0.55 -7.51 16.96
C ASP A 136 -1.77 -8.13 16.25
N GLN A 137 -2.12 -7.64 15.05
CA GLN A 137 -3.24 -8.22 14.28
C GLN A 137 -2.88 -9.59 13.69
N ILE A 138 -1.64 -9.79 13.21
CA ILE A 138 -1.17 -11.10 12.75
C ILE A 138 -1.11 -12.10 13.91
N GLU A 139 -0.56 -11.71 15.05
CA GLU A 139 -0.50 -12.56 16.24
C GLU A 139 -1.90 -12.97 16.73
N ALA A 140 -2.87 -12.03 16.70
CA ALA A 140 -4.25 -12.32 17.07
C ALA A 140 -4.98 -13.29 16.11
N ILE A 141 -4.52 -13.39 14.84
CA ILE A 141 -5.03 -14.37 13.87
C ILE A 141 -4.49 -15.78 14.18
N ASP A 142 -3.30 -15.88 14.80
CA ASP A 142 -2.62 -17.14 15.14
C ASP A 142 -2.41 -18.01 13.89
N PRO A 143 -1.57 -17.58 12.93
CA PRO A 143 -1.33 -18.31 11.70
C PRO A 143 -0.28 -19.43 11.89
N ASP A 144 -0.40 -20.50 11.08
CA ASP A 144 0.62 -21.55 10.99
C ASP A 144 1.85 -21.07 10.22
N ILE A 145 1.63 -20.26 9.18
CA ILE A 145 2.69 -19.62 8.39
C ILE A 145 2.30 -18.21 7.97
N ILE A 146 3.31 -17.38 7.76
CA ILE A 146 3.17 -16.05 7.16
C ILE A 146 3.86 -16.09 5.79
N VAL A 147 3.16 -15.65 4.75
CA VAL A 147 3.71 -15.54 3.40
C VAL A 147 3.77 -14.08 2.98
N VAL A 148 4.87 -13.68 2.35
CA VAL A 148 5.09 -12.32 1.86
C VAL A 148 5.25 -12.36 0.35
N THR A 149 4.29 -11.76 -0.35
CA THR A 149 4.20 -11.81 -1.81
C THR A 149 4.77 -10.55 -2.48
N GLY A 150 5.97 -10.11 -2.01
CA GLY A 150 6.76 -9.04 -2.62
C GLY A 150 6.41 -7.62 -2.17
N ASP A 151 7.19 -6.69 -2.68
CA ASP A 151 7.07 -5.24 -2.49
C ASP A 151 7.01 -4.81 -1.02
N ILE A 152 7.85 -5.45 -0.19
CA ILE A 152 7.99 -5.07 1.23
C ILE A 152 8.68 -3.71 1.38
N VAL A 153 9.51 -3.33 0.42
CA VAL A 153 10.15 -2.02 0.31
C VAL A 153 9.65 -1.27 -0.92
N ASP A 154 9.78 0.06 -0.90
CA ASP A 154 9.49 0.89 -2.07
C ASP A 154 10.79 1.31 -2.76
N SER A 155 10.89 1.14 -4.07
CA SER A 155 12.11 1.44 -4.85
C SER A 155 12.39 2.94 -4.98
N THR A 156 11.39 3.81 -4.80
CA THR A 156 11.54 5.25 -4.97
C THR A 156 11.97 5.97 -3.68
N HIS A 157 11.64 5.38 -2.52
CA HIS A 157 11.94 5.94 -1.19
C HIS A 157 12.22 4.84 -0.16
N THR A 158 13.11 3.96 -0.50
CA THR A 158 13.44 2.75 0.25
C THR A 158 13.77 3.01 1.71
N SER A 159 13.12 2.27 2.60
CA SER A 159 13.42 2.22 4.02
C SER A 159 13.52 0.78 4.51
N TYR A 160 14.70 0.21 4.44
CA TYR A 160 14.94 -1.15 4.93
C TYR A 160 14.63 -1.34 6.40
N SER A 161 14.76 -0.29 7.22
CA SER A 161 14.46 -0.38 8.66
C SER A 161 12.98 -0.63 8.95
N ILE A 162 12.07 -0.04 8.16
CA ILE A 162 10.62 -0.26 8.33
C ILE A 162 10.25 -1.70 7.94
N ALA A 163 10.83 -2.21 6.85
CA ALA A 163 10.66 -3.60 6.43
C ALA A 163 11.23 -4.58 7.47
N MET A 164 12.44 -4.30 8.00
CA MET A 164 13.05 -5.14 9.04
C MET A 164 12.27 -5.12 10.36
N ASP A 165 11.68 -3.98 10.76
CA ASP A 165 10.79 -3.93 11.92
C ASP A 165 9.62 -4.92 11.80
N PHE A 166 9.07 -5.07 10.58
CA PHE A 166 8.04 -6.08 10.30
C PHE A 166 8.62 -7.49 10.35
N ILE A 167 9.70 -7.76 9.61
CA ILE A 167 10.32 -9.09 9.51
C ILE A 167 10.73 -9.62 10.89
N GLU A 168 11.46 -8.83 11.70
CA GLU A 168 11.90 -9.23 13.03
C GLU A 168 10.74 -9.52 14.01
N GLY A 169 9.58 -8.92 13.76
CA GLY A 169 8.35 -9.21 14.51
C GLY A 169 7.67 -10.47 13.99
N ALA A 170 7.47 -10.57 12.67
CA ALA A 170 6.73 -11.65 12.02
C ALA A 170 7.35 -13.04 12.25
N VAL A 171 8.67 -13.16 12.18
CA VAL A 171 9.39 -14.44 12.43
C VAL A 171 9.26 -14.96 13.86
N LYS A 172 8.79 -14.14 14.80
CA LYS A 172 8.51 -14.56 16.18
C LYS A 172 7.10 -15.12 16.34
N ILE A 173 6.21 -14.78 15.42
CA ILE A 173 4.80 -15.22 15.41
C ILE A 173 4.71 -16.59 14.72
N ALA A 174 5.22 -16.69 13.49
CA ALA A 174 5.18 -17.92 12.70
C ALA A 174 6.33 -17.95 11.68
N PRO A 175 6.64 -19.12 11.06
CA PRO A 175 7.57 -19.19 9.93
C PRO A 175 7.17 -18.23 8.81
N VAL A 176 8.17 -17.50 8.27
CA VAL A 176 7.95 -16.49 7.22
C VAL A 176 8.57 -16.96 5.92
N TYR A 177 7.75 -17.04 4.86
CA TYR A 177 8.15 -17.36 3.49
C TYR A 177 7.99 -16.13 2.62
N TYR A 178 8.95 -15.88 1.74
CA TYR A 178 9.05 -14.64 1.00
C TYR A 178 9.38 -14.86 -0.48
N VAL A 179 8.72 -14.12 -1.36
CA VAL A 179 9.13 -13.92 -2.76
C VAL A 179 9.34 -12.43 -3.03
N THR A 180 10.25 -12.13 -3.94
CA THR A 180 10.53 -10.74 -4.35
C THR A 180 9.42 -10.18 -5.24
N GLY A 181 9.18 -8.86 -5.13
CA GLY A 181 8.30 -8.11 -6.03
C GLY A 181 9.06 -7.19 -6.98
N ASN A 182 8.34 -6.45 -7.78
CA ASN A 182 8.92 -5.61 -8.83
C ASN A 182 9.65 -4.38 -8.25
N HIS A 183 9.33 -3.93 -7.03
CA HIS A 183 10.07 -2.86 -6.38
C HIS A 183 11.43 -3.33 -5.88
N GLU A 184 11.54 -4.54 -5.35
CA GLU A 184 12.84 -5.13 -5.01
C GLU A 184 13.72 -5.27 -6.25
N ASN A 185 13.17 -5.72 -7.38
CA ASN A 185 13.91 -5.89 -8.65
C ASN A 185 14.47 -4.58 -9.24
N ARG A 186 13.91 -3.43 -8.87
CA ARG A 186 14.41 -2.10 -9.28
C ARG A 186 15.55 -1.62 -8.39
N LEU A 187 15.80 -2.28 -7.26
CA LEU A 187 16.87 -1.94 -6.32
C LEU A 187 18.12 -2.76 -6.62
N HIS A 188 19.29 -2.19 -6.39
CA HIS A 188 20.57 -2.86 -6.64
C HIS A 188 21.63 -2.39 -5.63
N GLY A 189 22.65 -3.23 -5.42
CA GLY A 189 23.88 -2.94 -4.71
C GLY A 189 23.86 -3.31 -3.23
N ASP A 190 24.97 -3.08 -2.56
CA ASP A 190 25.34 -3.60 -1.23
C ASP A 190 24.26 -3.43 -0.15
N LYS A 191 23.41 -2.41 -0.27
CA LYS A 191 22.34 -2.18 0.71
C LYS A 191 21.19 -3.17 0.56
N LEU A 192 20.83 -3.53 -0.67
CA LEU A 192 19.83 -4.56 -0.93
C LEU A 192 20.35 -5.92 -0.53
N ASP A 193 21.61 -6.22 -0.92
CA ASP A 193 22.25 -7.49 -0.60
C ASP A 193 22.28 -7.69 0.92
N LYS A 194 22.73 -6.64 1.65
CA LYS A 194 22.70 -6.65 3.12
C LYS A 194 21.28 -6.82 3.68
N PHE A 195 20.29 -6.19 3.11
CA PHE A 195 18.90 -6.32 3.56
C PHE A 195 18.41 -7.76 3.42
N TYR A 196 18.68 -8.41 2.30
CA TYR A 196 18.33 -9.82 2.11
C TYR A 196 19.11 -10.75 3.06
N ASP A 197 20.38 -10.45 3.33
CA ASP A 197 21.17 -11.19 4.31
C ASP A 197 20.61 -11.01 5.72
N ASP A 198 20.23 -9.79 6.11
CA ASP A 198 19.59 -9.50 7.39
C ASP A 198 18.23 -10.25 7.52
N MET A 199 17.41 -10.30 6.46
CA MET A 199 16.16 -11.08 6.43
C MET A 199 16.41 -12.58 6.62
N ARG A 200 17.37 -13.16 5.89
CA ARG A 200 17.76 -14.59 6.04
C ARG A 200 18.28 -14.88 7.44
N ALA A 201 19.13 -14.00 7.97
CA ALA A 201 19.64 -14.11 9.33
C ALA A 201 18.54 -14.03 10.40
N SER A 202 17.44 -13.35 10.12
CA SER A 202 16.26 -13.30 10.98
C SER A 202 15.38 -14.56 10.89
N GLY A 203 15.60 -15.45 9.92
CA GLY A 203 14.87 -16.70 9.75
C GLY A 203 13.84 -16.69 8.62
N VAL A 204 13.84 -15.68 7.75
CA VAL A 204 12.98 -15.68 6.54
C VAL A 204 13.46 -16.70 5.53
N ILE A 205 12.54 -17.47 4.98
CA ILE A 205 12.78 -18.45 3.93
C ILE A 205 12.39 -17.84 2.58
N PHE A 206 13.40 -17.63 1.73
CA PHE A 206 13.19 -17.12 0.37
C PHE A 206 12.77 -18.25 -0.54
N LEU A 207 11.71 -18.03 -1.31
CA LEU A 207 11.16 -18.98 -2.27
C LEU A 207 11.29 -18.51 -3.73
N ASP A 208 12.14 -17.52 -3.98
CA ASP A 208 12.40 -17.09 -5.36
C ASP A 208 12.87 -18.27 -6.22
N ASP A 209 12.05 -18.70 -7.19
CA ASP A 209 12.26 -19.79 -8.13
C ASP A 209 12.58 -21.15 -7.48
N THR A 210 12.02 -21.39 -6.29
CA THR A 210 12.20 -22.63 -5.54
C THR A 210 10.95 -23.03 -4.77
N TYR A 211 10.98 -24.19 -4.13
CA TYR A 211 9.88 -24.67 -3.28
C TYR A 211 10.38 -25.39 -2.03
N VAL A 212 9.50 -25.53 -1.05
CA VAL A 212 9.69 -26.34 0.15
C VAL A 212 8.57 -27.36 0.26
N ASP A 213 8.91 -28.61 0.56
CA ASP A 213 7.95 -29.66 0.89
C ASP A 213 7.42 -29.42 2.32
N MET A 214 6.14 -29.12 2.43
CA MET A 214 5.44 -28.85 3.70
C MET A 214 4.78 -30.12 4.28
N GLY A 215 5.07 -31.31 3.71
CA GLY A 215 4.48 -32.57 4.09
C GLY A 215 3.25 -32.92 3.26
N GLU A 216 2.15 -32.24 3.42
CA GLU A 216 0.91 -32.49 2.68
C GLU A 216 0.78 -31.69 1.38
N TYR A 217 1.50 -30.58 1.24
CA TYR A 217 1.51 -29.73 0.07
C TYR A 217 2.92 -29.20 -0.20
N ASN A 218 3.15 -28.67 -1.39
CA ASN A 218 4.36 -27.95 -1.76
C ASN A 218 4.11 -26.45 -1.69
N LEU A 219 4.94 -25.72 -0.94
CA LEU A 219 4.93 -24.26 -0.93
C LEU A 219 6.02 -23.75 -1.88
N ALA A 220 5.60 -23.24 -3.02
CA ALA A 220 6.47 -22.78 -4.10
C ALA A 220 6.46 -21.25 -4.21
N GLY A 221 7.49 -20.66 -4.84
CA GLY A 221 7.50 -19.23 -5.09
C GLY A 221 8.23 -18.89 -6.40
N ILE A 222 7.77 -17.88 -7.09
CA ILE A 222 8.40 -17.34 -8.31
C ILE A 222 8.89 -15.93 -8.01
N ALA A 223 10.16 -15.66 -8.30
CA ALA A 223 10.68 -14.29 -8.30
C ALA A 223 9.97 -13.44 -9.37
N ASP A 224 9.61 -12.22 -9.06
CA ASP A 224 9.01 -11.31 -10.03
C ASP A 224 9.89 -11.12 -11.29
N SER A 225 11.22 -11.08 -11.12
CA SER A 225 12.17 -11.00 -12.24
C SER A 225 12.14 -12.20 -13.18
N SER A 226 11.58 -13.32 -12.75
CA SER A 226 11.52 -14.57 -13.52
C SER A 226 10.23 -14.77 -14.29
N LEU A 227 9.17 -14.00 -13.99
CA LEU A 227 7.82 -14.19 -14.53
C LEU A 227 7.75 -14.17 -16.06
N GLU A 228 8.54 -13.30 -16.72
CA GLU A 228 8.55 -13.20 -18.19
C GLU A 228 9.39 -14.29 -18.88
N SER A 229 10.31 -14.93 -18.16
CA SER A 229 11.32 -15.83 -18.73
C SER A 229 11.41 -17.19 -18.04
N PHE A 230 10.40 -17.54 -17.28
CA PHE A 230 10.40 -18.76 -16.49
C PHE A 230 10.19 -20.00 -17.37
N ASP A 231 11.27 -20.76 -17.60
CA ASP A 231 11.27 -21.91 -18.52
C ASP A 231 10.90 -23.24 -17.83
N ALA A 232 11.21 -23.43 -16.56
CA ALA A 232 10.85 -24.64 -15.82
C ALA A 232 11.10 -24.54 -14.31
N TYR A 233 10.14 -24.92 -13.50
CA TYR A 233 10.40 -25.39 -12.14
C TYR A 233 11.15 -26.72 -12.17
N PRO A 234 11.99 -27.05 -11.18
CA PRO A 234 12.27 -28.45 -10.93
C PRO A 234 10.91 -29.12 -10.76
N ALA A 235 10.60 -30.08 -11.66
CA ALA A 235 9.30 -30.74 -11.67
C ALA A 235 8.96 -31.19 -10.26
N PHE A 236 7.78 -30.81 -9.77
CA PHE A 236 7.26 -31.37 -8.52
C PHE A 236 7.29 -32.89 -8.69
N THR A 237 7.99 -33.57 -7.79
CA THR A 237 8.23 -35.00 -7.92
C THR A 237 7.12 -35.87 -7.36
N ASP A 238 6.08 -35.20 -6.81
CA ASP A 238 4.92 -35.82 -6.15
C ASP A 238 3.60 -35.17 -6.62
N GLU A 239 2.49 -35.87 -6.35
CA GLU A 239 1.14 -35.41 -6.71
C GLU A 239 0.50 -34.50 -5.63
N LYS A 240 1.31 -33.87 -4.76
CA LYS A 240 0.81 -33.00 -3.71
C LYS A 240 0.28 -31.69 -4.27
N PRO A 241 -0.75 -31.09 -3.63
CA PRO A 241 -1.20 -29.75 -3.96
C PRO A 241 -0.05 -28.73 -3.92
N VAL A 242 -0.11 -27.74 -4.81
CA VAL A 242 0.90 -26.68 -4.92
C VAL A 242 0.30 -25.34 -4.54
N VAL A 243 0.77 -24.79 -3.41
CA VAL A 243 0.52 -23.40 -3.03
C VAL A 243 1.67 -22.54 -3.55
N MET A 244 1.38 -21.62 -4.45
CA MET A 244 2.38 -20.81 -5.13
C MET A 244 2.32 -19.36 -4.69
N LEU A 245 3.47 -18.79 -4.31
CA LEU A 245 3.65 -17.37 -4.05
C LEU A 245 4.20 -16.69 -5.30
N ALA A 246 3.55 -15.63 -5.73
CA ALA A 246 4.02 -14.78 -6.81
C ALA A 246 3.65 -13.32 -6.52
N HIS A 247 4.26 -12.35 -7.19
CA HIS A 247 3.92 -10.96 -6.96
C HIS A 247 2.77 -10.50 -7.85
N GLU A 248 2.85 -10.72 -9.16
CA GLU A 248 1.89 -10.22 -10.15
C GLU A 248 0.78 -11.23 -10.45
N PRO A 249 -0.51 -10.82 -10.49
CA PRO A 249 -1.62 -11.75 -10.74
C PRO A 249 -1.84 -12.11 -12.22
N ASP A 250 -1.28 -11.35 -13.16
CA ASP A 250 -1.62 -11.43 -14.59
C ASP A 250 -1.05 -12.66 -15.31
N TYR A 251 -0.15 -13.43 -14.65
CA TYR A 251 0.50 -14.62 -15.22
C TYR A 251 -0.27 -15.91 -15.00
N VAL A 252 -1.62 -15.88 -15.03
CA VAL A 252 -2.52 -17.02 -14.79
C VAL A 252 -2.13 -18.26 -15.59
N SER A 253 -1.85 -18.11 -16.90
CA SER A 253 -1.50 -19.23 -17.77
C SER A 253 -0.17 -19.89 -17.37
N LEU A 254 0.79 -19.10 -16.88
CA LEU A 254 2.05 -19.61 -16.35
C LEU A 254 1.80 -20.44 -15.10
N TYR A 255 1.06 -19.91 -14.12
CA TYR A 255 0.77 -20.59 -12.88
C TYR A 255 0.05 -21.93 -13.10
N GLN A 256 -0.93 -21.95 -14.03
CA GLN A 256 -1.60 -23.19 -14.43
C GLN A 256 -0.64 -24.18 -15.08
N SER A 257 0.27 -23.72 -15.95
CA SER A 257 1.24 -24.58 -16.63
C SER A 257 2.26 -25.20 -15.67
N LEU A 258 2.49 -24.55 -14.53
CA LEU A 258 3.36 -25.01 -13.45
C LEU A 258 2.66 -25.92 -12.45
N GLY A 259 1.35 -26.17 -12.64
CA GLY A 259 0.57 -27.07 -11.78
C GLY A 259 0.18 -26.46 -10.44
N ALA A 260 0.05 -25.14 -10.35
CA ALA A 260 -0.43 -24.49 -9.13
C ALA A 260 -1.91 -24.79 -8.88
N ASP A 261 -2.27 -25.11 -7.64
CA ASP A 261 -3.66 -25.30 -7.17
C ASP A 261 -4.17 -24.04 -6.47
N LEU A 262 -3.29 -23.37 -5.70
CA LEU A 262 -3.56 -22.10 -5.06
C LEU A 262 -2.42 -21.12 -5.37
N VAL A 263 -2.74 -19.92 -5.84
CA VAL A 263 -1.77 -18.85 -6.11
C VAL A 263 -2.10 -17.64 -5.25
N LEU A 264 -1.10 -17.10 -4.54
CA LEU A 264 -1.23 -15.92 -3.71
C LEU A 264 -0.41 -14.78 -4.33
N THR A 265 -1.08 -13.66 -4.65
CA THR A 265 -0.47 -12.51 -5.34
C THR A 265 -0.85 -11.17 -4.71
N GLY A 266 -0.14 -10.10 -5.11
CA GLY A 266 -0.39 -8.71 -4.72
C GLY A 266 -0.37 -7.77 -5.91
N HIS A 267 0.57 -6.81 -5.92
CA HIS A 267 0.95 -5.89 -6.98
C HIS A 267 -0.10 -4.82 -7.35
N VAL A 268 -1.38 -5.18 -7.51
CA VAL A 268 -2.41 -4.32 -8.12
C VAL A 268 -2.96 -3.25 -7.17
N HIS A 269 -2.66 -3.36 -5.88
CA HIS A 269 -3.10 -2.42 -4.83
C HIS A 269 -4.62 -2.14 -4.82
N GLY A 270 -5.45 -3.12 -5.19
CA GLY A 270 -6.89 -2.93 -5.31
C GLY A 270 -7.29 -1.89 -6.37
N GLY A 271 -6.40 -1.59 -7.33
CA GLY A 271 -6.59 -0.49 -8.28
C GLY A 271 -6.65 0.88 -7.64
N GLN A 272 -6.02 1.07 -6.49
CA GLN A 272 -5.85 2.30 -5.70
C GLN A 272 -7.17 2.92 -5.18
N ILE A 273 -8.17 3.06 -6.04
CA ILE A 273 -9.53 3.55 -5.74
C ILE A 273 -10.53 2.49 -6.21
N ILE A 274 -11.34 1.97 -5.31
CA ILE A 274 -12.40 1.04 -5.66
C ILE A 274 -13.70 1.81 -5.90
N ILE A 275 -14.21 1.76 -7.13
CA ILE A 275 -15.49 2.34 -7.49
C ILE A 275 -16.58 1.30 -7.30
N PRO A 276 -17.57 1.52 -6.40
CA PRO A 276 -18.63 0.56 -6.16
C PRO A 276 -19.34 0.14 -7.45
N GLY A 277 -19.39 -1.18 -7.69
CA GLY A 277 -20.01 -1.77 -8.88
C GLY A 277 -19.19 -1.68 -10.18
N LYS A 278 -17.96 -1.14 -10.13
CA LYS A 278 -17.05 -1.09 -11.30
C LYS A 278 -15.67 -1.71 -11.03
N GLY A 279 -15.25 -1.82 -9.77
CA GLY A 279 -13.96 -2.37 -9.40
C GLY A 279 -12.85 -1.34 -9.20
N GLY A 280 -11.60 -1.81 -9.20
CA GLY A 280 -10.41 -0.98 -9.07
C GLY A 280 -10.25 -0.01 -10.22
N LEU A 281 -9.83 1.23 -9.94
CA LEU A 281 -9.78 2.29 -10.97
C LEU A 281 -8.52 2.19 -11.83
N LEU A 282 -7.35 1.99 -11.21
CA LEU A 282 -6.05 2.10 -11.90
C LEU A 282 -5.00 1.21 -11.24
N SER A 283 -4.42 0.27 -11.98
CA SER A 283 -3.28 -0.52 -11.53
C SER A 283 -1.96 0.28 -11.56
N PRO A 284 -0.89 -0.21 -10.91
CA PRO A 284 0.44 0.39 -11.00
C PRO A 284 0.96 0.51 -12.44
N ASP A 285 0.55 -0.39 -13.34
CA ASP A 285 0.91 -0.41 -14.76
C ASP A 285 0.04 0.52 -15.64
N PHE A 286 -0.73 1.41 -15.00
CA PHE A 286 -1.65 2.34 -15.66
C PHE A 286 -2.79 1.68 -16.45
N THR A 287 -3.14 0.43 -16.13
CA THR A 287 -4.34 -0.23 -16.68
C THR A 287 -5.58 0.27 -15.94
N PHE A 288 -6.52 0.84 -16.69
CA PHE A 288 -7.80 1.27 -16.14
C PHE A 288 -8.74 0.08 -15.98
N PHE A 289 -9.36 -0.01 -14.81
CA PHE A 289 -10.29 -1.07 -14.42
C PHE A 289 -9.70 -2.48 -14.62
N PRO A 290 -8.56 -2.78 -13.95
CA PRO A 290 -7.97 -4.10 -14.01
C PRO A 290 -8.98 -5.15 -13.56
N GLU A 291 -9.00 -6.29 -14.23
CA GLU A 291 -9.91 -7.39 -13.91
C GLU A 291 -9.53 -8.06 -12.59
N LEU A 292 -8.22 -8.29 -12.39
CA LEU A 292 -7.64 -8.91 -11.20
C LEU A 292 -7.15 -7.84 -10.22
N TYR A 293 -8.07 -7.14 -9.54
CA TYR A 293 -7.69 -6.05 -8.63
C TYR A 293 -7.75 -6.43 -7.15
N GLU A 294 -8.56 -7.43 -6.78
CA GLU A 294 -8.69 -7.96 -5.41
C GLU A 294 -9.45 -9.29 -5.38
N GLY A 295 -9.30 -10.05 -4.30
CA GLY A 295 -10.19 -11.15 -3.97
C GLY A 295 -9.79 -12.49 -4.56
N MET A 296 -10.71 -13.44 -4.50
CA MET A 296 -10.52 -14.82 -4.92
C MET A 296 -11.13 -15.07 -6.31
N HIS A 297 -10.33 -15.64 -7.20
CA HIS A 297 -10.69 -15.96 -8.58
C HIS A 297 -10.43 -17.44 -8.85
N SER A 298 -11.28 -18.08 -9.67
CA SER A 298 -11.14 -19.50 -10.00
C SER A 298 -10.85 -19.70 -11.48
N TYR A 299 -9.82 -20.50 -11.78
CA TYR A 299 -9.36 -20.83 -13.12
C TYR A 299 -9.26 -22.35 -13.28
N GLY A 300 -10.38 -23.00 -13.56
CA GLY A 300 -10.47 -24.46 -13.57
C GLY A 300 -10.32 -25.04 -12.16
N SER A 301 -9.28 -25.84 -11.92
CA SER A 301 -8.94 -26.35 -10.57
C SER A 301 -8.11 -25.35 -9.74
N MET A 302 -7.46 -24.36 -10.40
CA MET A 302 -6.60 -23.40 -9.72
C MET A 302 -7.41 -22.26 -9.11
N THR A 303 -7.11 -21.92 -7.87
CA THR A 303 -7.60 -20.72 -7.18
C THR A 303 -6.49 -19.65 -7.16
N LEU A 304 -6.82 -18.42 -7.53
CA LEU A 304 -5.94 -17.25 -7.43
C LEU A 304 -6.52 -16.27 -6.41
N ILE A 305 -5.72 -15.85 -5.45
CA ILE A 305 -6.08 -14.81 -4.48
C ILE A 305 -5.20 -13.58 -4.71
N VAL A 306 -5.84 -12.44 -4.94
CA VAL A 306 -5.17 -11.15 -5.15
C VAL A 306 -5.36 -10.26 -3.94
N SER A 307 -4.28 -9.95 -3.24
CA SER A 307 -4.27 -9.01 -2.12
C SER A 307 -4.33 -7.56 -2.62
N ARG A 308 -5.07 -6.71 -1.89
CA ARG A 308 -5.03 -5.26 -2.10
C ARG A 308 -3.77 -4.60 -1.56
N GLY A 309 -2.92 -5.37 -0.89
CA GLY A 309 -1.70 -4.88 -0.29
C GLY A 309 -1.90 -3.93 0.89
N LEU A 310 -0.82 -3.66 1.61
CA LEU A 310 -0.80 -2.86 2.83
C LEU A 310 -0.46 -1.39 2.57
N GLY A 311 0.51 -1.12 1.72
CA GLY A 311 1.05 0.20 1.44
C GLY A 311 0.51 0.85 0.17
N ASN A 312 1.06 1.99 -0.15
CA ASN A 312 0.78 2.74 -1.37
C ASN A 312 2.05 2.81 -2.22
N SER A 313 1.92 2.61 -3.52
CA SER A 313 3.01 2.76 -4.48
C SER A 313 3.00 4.15 -5.12
N VAL A 314 2.23 4.36 -6.19
CA VAL A 314 2.26 5.58 -7.01
C VAL A 314 1.45 6.72 -6.40
N ALA A 315 0.25 6.44 -5.88
CA ALA A 315 -0.65 7.44 -5.32
C ALA A 315 -0.76 7.28 -3.80
N PRO A 316 -0.63 8.38 -3.02
CA PRO A 316 -0.60 8.31 -1.55
C PRO A 316 -1.99 8.21 -0.93
N VAL A 317 -3.02 7.89 -1.70
CA VAL A 317 -4.42 7.90 -1.25
C VAL A 317 -5.14 6.65 -1.73
N ARG A 318 -5.76 5.95 -0.79
CA ARG A 318 -6.73 4.88 -1.03
C ARG A 318 -8.15 5.40 -0.82
N ILE A 319 -9.10 5.01 -1.66
CA ILE A 319 -10.53 5.35 -1.50
C ILE A 319 -11.36 4.08 -1.68
N ASN A 320 -12.18 3.74 -0.68
CA ASN A 320 -12.91 2.46 -0.58
C ASN A 320 -12.02 1.22 -0.70
N ASN A 321 -10.74 1.37 -0.40
CA ASN A 321 -9.69 0.41 -0.61
C ASN A 321 -8.74 0.46 0.60
N PHE A 322 -9.12 -0.24 1.67
CA PHE A 322 -8.32 -0.27 2.90
C PHE A 322 -7.09 -1.16 2.75
N PRO A 323 -5.97 -0.88 3.45
CA PRO A 323 -4.89 -1.83 3.63
C PRO A 323 -5.40 -3.18 4.11
N GLU A 324 -4.89 -4.27 3.55
CA GLU A 324 -5.45 -5.60 3.74
C GLU A 324 -4.42 -6.61 4.23
N LEU A 325 -4.77 -7.34 5.26
CA LEU A 325 -4.22 -8.66 5.57
C LEU A 325 -5.15 -9.73 4.99
N VAL A 326 -4.60 -10.68 4.26
CA VAL A 326 -5.36 -11.81 3.74
C VAL A 326 -5.12 -13.03 4.62
N VAL A 327 -6.19 -13.68 5.06
CA VAL A 327 -6.17 -14.95 5.79
C VAL A 327 -6.72 -16.04 4.88
N ILE A 328 -5.97 -17.10 4.71
CA ILE A 328 -6.38 -18.24 3.91
C ILE A 328 -6.45 -19.45 4.84
N ASN A 329 -7.65 -20.01 4.99
CA ASN A 329 -7.86 -21.29 5.66
C ASN A 329 -7.84 -22.38 4.58
N VAL A 330 -6.81 -23.20 4.61
CA VAL A 330 -6.63 -24.30 3.65
C VAL A 330 -7.02 -25.58 4.35
N THR A 331 -7.92 -26.38 3.72
CA THR A 331 -8.47 -27.64 4.24
C THR A 331 -8.22 -28.81 3.31
#